data_95179d9d4a7dfa08326dab24f5c92c81
#
_entry.id   95179d9d4a7dfa08326dab24f5c92c81
#
_cell.length_a   1.000
_cell.length_b   1.000
_cell.length_c   1.000
_cell.angle_alpha   90.00
_cell.angle_beta   90.00
_cell.angle_gamma   90.00
#
_symmetry.space_group_name_H-M   'P 1'
#
loop_
_entity.id
_entity.type
_entity.pdbx_description
1 polymer ?
#
loop_
_entity_poly.entity_id
_entity_poly.type
_entity_poly.pdbx_seq_one_letter_code
_entity_poly.pdbx_strand_id
1 'polypeptide(L)'
;DVDNCLGVGICSNNDWVVPVGRHERRFLVLRVGRGVGGDLDFWDRMYSVMSAAGGGLGRMLWDLKHYSLEGWRGNRPPMTDAAREQQDMGVERWVQFLRELELREDEEFWEDVLYERYAAWHKEHGGKWGAETAVVFYKRVQRMFPWAIRNRVKVSEGKRRGRIKFVRVAESLRLFMG
;
A
#
# COMPACT_ATOMS: atom_id res chain seq x y z
N ASP A 1 9.29 -13.67 -30.53
CA ASP A 1 8.80 -13.43 -29.15
C ASP A 1 9.34 -14.54 -28.28
N VAL A 2 10.01 -14.19 -27.19
CA VAL A 2 10.47 -15.13 -26.18
C VAL A 2 9.53 -15.00 -24.98
N ASP A 3 8.93 -16.09 -24.56
CA ASP A 3 8.07 -16.10 -23.38
C ASP A 3 8.87 -15.70 -22.14
N ASN A 4 8.37 -14.71 -21.40
CA ASN A 4 9.00 -14.28 -20.15
C ASN A 4 8.61 -15.23 -19.02
N CYS A 5 9.54 -16.11 -18.67
CA CYS A 5 9.39 -17.08 -17.58
C CYS A 5 10.11 -16.66 -16.30
N LEU A 6 10.39 -15.35 -16.12
CA LEU A 6 11.11 -14.87 -14.95
C LEU A 6 10.23 -14.91 -13.70
N GLY A 7 10.64 -15.71 -12.72
CA GLY A 7 10.12 -15.67 -11.34
C GLY A 7 11.08 -14.88 -10.46
N VAL A 8 10.56 -13.95 -9.64
CA VAL A 8 11.35 -13.14 -8.71
C VAL A 8 10.89 -13.41 -7.29
N GLY A 9 11.84 -13.82 -6.42
CA GLY A 9 11.64 -13.93 -4.98
C GLY A 9 12.31 -12.77 -4.25
N ILE A 10 11.59 -12.12 -3.37
CA ILE A 10 12.09 -11.00 -2.55
C ILE A 10 11.95 -11.39 -1.08
N CYS A 11 13.06 -11.40 -0.32
CA CYS A 11 13.07 -11.59 1.12
C CYS A 11 13.48 -10.28 1.79
N SER A 12 12.74 -9.86 2.81
CA SER A 12 13.03 -8.61 3.54
C SER A 12 12.58 -8.71 4.99
N ASN A 13 13.32 -8.03 5.87
CA ASN A 13 12.93 -7.81 7.26
C ASN A 13 12.19 -6.47 7.46
N ASN A 14 11.95 -5.72 6.38
CA ASN A 14 11.20 -4.47 6.44
C ASN A 14 9.70 -4.74 6.46
N ASP A 15 8.96 -3.90 7.17
CA ASP A 15 7.50 -4.00 7.22
C ASP A 15 6.85 -3.74 5.85
N TRP A 16 7.41 -2.80 5.08
CA TRP A 16 6.98 -2.52 3.71
C TRP A 16 8.01 -3.03 2.71
N VAL A 17 7.61 -3.98 1.87
CA VAL A 17 8.51 -4.68 0.93
C VAL A 17 8.16 -4.38 -0.52
N VAL A 18 6.87 -4.40 -0.86
CA VAL A 18 6.40 -4.25 -2.24
C VAL A 18 5.21 -3.30 -2.32
N PRO A 19 5.12 -2.45 -3.36
CA PRO A 19 3.99 -1.57 -3.59
C PRO A 19 2.79 -2.36 -4.10
N VAL A 20 2.06 -3.01 -3.20
CA VAL A 20 0.86 -3.79 -3.54
C VAL A 20 -0.32 -2.84 -3.71
N GLY A 21 -0.76 -2.61 -4.94
CA GLY A 21 -1.99 -1.87 -5.23
C GLY A 21 -3.26 -2.70 -5.00
N ARG A 22 -4.43 -2.07 -4.94
CA ARG A 22 -5.72 -2.77 -4.71
C ARG A 22 -6.06 -3.82 -5.74
N HIS A 23 -5.67 -3.60 -6.99
CA HIS A 23 -5.87 -4.53 -8.10
C HIS A 23 -4.59 -5.29 -8.48
N GLU A 24 -3.62 -5.31 -7.54
CA GLU A 24 -2.36 -6.00 -7.77
C GLU A 24 -2.59 -7.52 -7.75
N ARG A 25 -2.09 -8.19 -8.78
CA ARG A 25 -2.22 -9.63 -9.00
C ARG A 25 -0.92 -10.31 -9.36
N ARG A 26 0.21 -9.60 -9.19
CA ARG A 26 1.54 -10.10 -9.55
C ARG A 26 2.33 -10.58 -8.34
N PHE A 27 1.97 -10.10 -7.13
CA PHE A 27 2.71 -10.42 -5.92
C PHE A 27 1.95 -11.41 -5.04
N LEU A 28 2.60 -12.52 -4.70
CA LEU A 28 2.23 -13.34 -3.56
C LEU A 28 3.07 -12.89 -2.36
N VAL A 29 2.45 -12.27 -1.39
CA VAL A 29 3.13 -11.81 -0.18
C VAL A 29 2.88 -12.81 0.94
N LEU A 30 3.97 -13.31 1.52
CA LEU A 30 3.93 -14.25 2.64
C LEU A 30 4.68 -13.68 3.83
N ARG A 31 4.11 -13.85 5.02
CA ARG A 31 4.81 -13.56 6.26
C ARG A 31 5.42 -14.83 6.80
N VAL A 32 6.74 -14.81 7.00
CA VAL A 32 7.45 -15.92 7.62
C VAL A 32 7.27 -15.83 9.12
N GLY A 33 6.84 -16.93 9.75
CA GLY A 33 6.68 -17.03 11.20
C GLY A 33 8.04 -17.00 11.91
N ARG A 34 8.02 -16.56 13.17
CA ARG A 34 9.22 -16.48 14.01
C ARG A 34 9.51 -17.78 14.79
N GLY A 35 8.73 -18.84 14.57
CA GLY A 35 8.71 -20.03 15.41
C GLY A 35 10.06 -20.76 15.56
N VAL A 36 10.94 -20.65 14.56
CA VAL A 36 12.29 -21.28 14.57
C VAL A 36 13.41 -20.24 14.51
N GLY A 37 13.08 -18.95 14.62
CA GLY A 37 14.09 -17.90 14.67
C GLY A 37 14.92 -18.00 15.96
N GLY A 38 16.21 -18.27 15.83
CA GLY A 38 17.11 -18.46 16.99
C GLY A 38 17.25 -19.90 17.45
N ASP A 39 16.52 -20.88 16.91
CA ASP A 39 16.73 -22.31 17.16
C ASP A 39 17.89 -22.83 16.29
N LEU A 40 19.11 -22.78 16.84
CA LEU A 40 20.31 -23.20 16.11
C LEU A 40 20.29 -24.71 15.80
N ASP A 41 19.79 -25.55 16.71
CA ASP A 41 19.68 -27.00 16.49
C ASP A 41 18.74 -27.33 15.33
N PHE A 42 17.64 -26.57 15.18
CA PHE A 42 16.76 -26.71 14.04
C PHE A 42 17.51 -26.39 12.72
N TRP A 43 18.24 -25.28 12.68
CA TRP A 43 18.95 -24.85 11.48
C TRP A 43 20.09 -25.80 11.12
N ASP A 44 20.85 -26.30 12.09
CA ASP A 44 21.92 -27.27 11.85
C ASP A 44 21.38 -28.58 11.28
N ARG A 45 20.27 -29.08 11.84
CA ARG A 45 19.60 -30.28 11.28
C ARG A 45 19.08 -30.00 9.87
N MET A 46 18.48 -28.86 9.62
CA MET A 46 17.98 -28.50 8.30
C MET A 46 19.12 -28.44 7.29
N TYR A 47 20.21 -27.75 7.60
CA TYR A 47 21.37 -27.67 6.70
C TYR A 47 22.01 -29.03 6.45
N SER A 48 22.09 -29.87 7.47
CA SER A 48 22.59 -31.23 7.32
C SER A 48 21.74 -32.05 6.34
N VAL A 49 20.40 -32.01 6.49
CA VAL A 49 19.48 -32.72 5.60
C VAL A 49 19.53 -32.14 4.18
N MET A 50 19.63 -30.82 4.03
CA MET A 50 19.67 -30.13 2.73
C MET A 50 21.05 -30.20 2.06
N SER A 51 22.05 -30.74 2.71
CA SER A 51 23.38 -30.97 2.13
C SER A 51 23.34 -32.03 1.02
N ALA A 52 24.38 -32.07 0.19
CA ALA A 52 24.52 -33.10 -0.85
C ALA A 52 24.51 -34.51 -0.26
N ALA A 53 25.12 -34.71 0.90
CA ALA A 53 25.17 -35.99 1.60
C ALA A 53 23.82 -36.37 2.25
N GLY A 54 23.04 -35.36 2.68
CA GLY A 54 21.73 -35.57 3.32
C GLY A 54 20.60 -35.91 2.35
N GLY A 55 20.80 -35.66 1.05
CA GLY A 55 19.83 -36.00 0.00
C GLY A 55 18.55 -35.13 -0.03
N GLY A 56 18.41 -34.17 0.88
CA GLY A 56 17.19 -33.33 1.02
C GLY A 56 16.90 -32.50 -0.23
N LEU A 57 17.92 -31.94 -0.88
CA LEU A 57 17.75 -31.19 -2.14
C LEU A 57 17.18 -32.07 -3.26
N GLY A 58 17.68 -33.35 -3.38
CA GLY A 58 17.16 -34.27 -4.36
C GLY A 58 15.70 -34.65 -4.10
N ARG A 59 15.34 -34.85 -2.84
CA ARG A 59 13.96 -35.11 -2.44
C ARG A 59 13.05 -33.90 -2.71
N MET A 60 13.47 -32.71 -2.35
CA MET A 60 12.71 -31.48 -2.61
C MET A 60 12.49 -31.28 -4.11
N LEU A 61 13.52 -31.50 -4.95
CA LEU A 61 13.38 -31.40 -6.40
C LEU A 61 12.40 -32.44 -6.95
N TRP A 62 12.45 -33.67 -6.41
CA TRP A 62 11.52 -34.71 -6.79
C TRP A 62 10.08 -34.32 -6.43
N ASP A 63 9.83 -33.85 -5.20
CA ASP A 63 8.49 -33.42 -4.75
C ASP A 63 7.96 -32.25 -5.60
N LEU A 64 8.81 -31.25 -5.91
CA LEU A 64 8.44 -30.12 -6.77
C LEU A 64 8.08 -30.58 -8.21
N LYS A 65 8.82 -31.51 -8.78
CA LYS A 65 8.53 -32.04 -10.12
C LYS A 65 7.24 -32.86 -10.21
N HIS A 66 6.86 -33.51 -9.11
CA HIS A 66 5.66 -34.35 -9.05
C HIS A 66 4.48 -33.67 -8.34
N TYR A 67 4.64 -32.42 -7.94
CA TYR A 67 3.56 -31.64 -7.32
C TYR A 67 2.47 -31.35 -8.35
N SER A 68 1.24 -31.73 -8.04
CA SER A 68 0.11 -31.47 -8.94
C SER A 68 -0.22 -29.97 -8.93
N LEU A 69 -0.24 -29.39 -10.12
CA LEU A 69 -0.71 -28.03 -10.35
C LEU A 69 -2.17 -28.00 -10.82
N GLU A 70 -2.91 -29.09 -10.69
CA GLU A 70 -4.31 -29.17 -11.07
C GLU A 70 -5.13 -28.13 -10.29
N GLY A 71 -5.88 -27.31 -11.02
CA GLY A 71 -6.68 -26.22 -10.45
C GLY A 71 -5.89 -24.97 -10.05
N TRP A 72 -4.56 -25.00 -10.11
CA TRP A 72 -3.74 -23.82 -9.80
C TRP A 72 -3.77 -22.78 -10.94
N ARG A 73 -3.99 -21.52 -10.60
CA ARG A 73 -4.00 -20.40 -11.55
C ARG A 73 -2.91 -19.41 -11.17
N GLY A 74 -1.72 -19.56 -11.78
CA GLY A 74 -0.54 -18.73 -11.50
C GLY A 74 -0.69 -17.23 -11.73
N ASN A 75 -1.72 -16.82 -12.47
CA ASN A 75 -2.02 -15.42 -12.74
C ASN A 75 -2.90 -14.75 -11.67
N ARG A 76 -3.27 -15.47 -10.62
CA ARG A 76 -4.10 -14.97 -9.51
C ARG A 76 -3.57 -15.47 -8.17
N PRO A 77 -2.48 -14.87 -7.65
CA PRO A 77 -2.03 -15.21 -6.31
C PRO A 77 -3.14 -14.94 -5.29
N PRO A 78 -3.27 -15.79 -4.26
CA PRO A 78 -4.25 -15.55 -3.21
C PRO A 78 -3.92 -14.25 -2.47
N MET A 79 -4.98 -13.52 -2.09
CA MET A 79 -4.86 -12.35 -1.23
C MET A 79 -4.62 -12.82 0.20
N THR A 80 -3.38 -12.71 0.66
CA THR A 80 -2.99 -13.03 2.04
C THR A 80 -3.17 -11.83 2.96
N ASP A 81 -3.19 -12.06 4.27
CA ASP A 81 -3.23 -10.96 5.25
C ASP A 81 -1.97 -10.08 5.14
N ALA A 82 -0.81 -10.70 4.89
CA ALA A 82 0.42 -9.97 4.61
C ALA A 82 0.31 -9.08 3.36
N ALA A 83 -0.38 -9.52 2.31
CA ALA A 83 -0.63 -8.69 1.13
C ALA A 83 -1.57 -7.51 1.44
N ARG A 84 -2.61 -7.72 2.27
CA ARG A 84 -3.51 -6.64 2.73
C ARG A 84 -2.74 -5.59 3.52
N GLU A 85 -1.89 -6.01 4.46
CA GLU A 85 -1.03 -5.08 5.22
C GLU A 85 -0.11 -4.28 4.31
N GLN A 86 0.49 -4.90 3.27
CA GLN A 86 1.30 -4.16 2.29
C GLN A 86 0.45 -3.15 1.51
N GLN A 87 -0.80 -3.48 1.18
CA GLN A 87 -1.73 -2.54 0.55
C GLN A 87 -2.03 -1.35 1.45
N ASP A 88 -2.29 -1.59 2.72
CA ASP A 88 -2.60 -0.53 3.69
C ASP A 88 -1.38 0.38 3.92
N MET A 89 -0.17 -0.20 4.00
CA MET A 89 1.08 0.57 4.09
C MET A 89 1.38 1.35 2.80
N GLY A 90 0.93 0.86 1.64
CA GLY A 90 1.08 1.49 0.34
C GLY A 90 0.09 2.63 0.08
N VAL A 91 -0.88 2.87 0.97
CA VAL A 91 -1.82 3.99 0.83
C VAL A 91 -1.07 5.32 0.91
N GLU A 92 -1.23 6.15 -0.11
CA GLU A 92 -0.58 7.46 -0.16
C GLU A 92 -0.95 8.30 1.07
N ARG A 93 0.01 9.00 1.65
CA ARG A 93 -0.16 9.75 2.92
C ARG A 93 -1.30 10.75 2.90
N TRP A 94 -1.50 11.44 1.77
CA TRP A 94 -2.62 12.36 1.64
C TRP A 94 -3.99 11.65 1.72
N VAL A 95 -4.08 10.37 1.31
CA VAL A 95 -5.30 9.56 1.46
C VAL A 95 -5.50 9.16 2.93
N GLN A 96 -4.41 8.77 3.62
CA GLN A 96 -4.46 8.46 5.06
C GLN A 96 -4.93 9.68 5.83
N PHE A 97 -4.34 10.85 5.58
CA PHE A 97 -4.76 12.11 6.18
C PHE A 97 -6.25 12.41 5.96
N LEU A 98 -6.74 12.30 4.72
CA LEU A 98 -8.16 12.56 4.43
C LEU A 98 -9.11 11.55 5.08
N ARG A 99 -8.67 10.32 5.30
CA ARG A 99 -9.44 9.33 6.06
C ARG A 99 -9.53 9.68 7.54
N GLU A 100 -8.42 10.07 8.14
CA GLU A 100 -8.36 10.47 9.55
C GLU A 100 -9.09 11.80 9.81
N LEU A 101 -9.23 12.63 8.80
CA LEU A 101 -9.99 13.88 8.91
C LEU A 101 -11.50 13.66 9.09
N GLU A 102 -12.00 12.42 8.85
CA GLU A 102 -13.42 12.06 9.01
C GLU A 102 -14.39 13.05 8.36
N LEU A 103 -14.10 13.41 7.10
CA LEU A 103 -14.86 14.40 6.35
C LEU A 103 -16.37 14.15 6.39
N ARG A 104 -17.11 15.19 6.70
CA ARG A 104 -18.58 15.17 6.68
C ARG A 104 -19.13 15.76 5.39
N GLU A 105 -20.37 15.41 5.08
CA GLU A 105 -21.10 16.00 3.98
C GLU A 105 -21.25 17.51 4.21
N ASP A 106 -21.08 18.30 3.13
CA ASP A 106 -21.13 19.76 3.13
C ASP A 106 -20.07 20.46 4.00
N GLU A 107 -19.06 19.76 4.50
CA GLU A 107 -18.00 20.35 5.30
C GLU A 107 -17.10 21.26 4.45
N GLU A 108 -16.76 22.42 5.01
CA GLU A 108 -16.01 23.47 4.34
C GLU A 108 -14.68 23.78 5.04
N PHE A 109 -13.63 23.93 4.25
CA PHE A 109 -12.31 24.34 4.73
C PHE A 109 -11.76 25.51 3.92
N TRP A 110 -10.98 26.37 4.57
CA TRP A 110 -10.06 27.24 3.85
C TRP A 110 -8.92 26.38 3.29
N GLU A 111 -8.57 26.58 2.02
CA GLU A 111 -7.56 25.74 1.36
C GLU A 111 -6.20 25.82 2.03
N ASP A 112 -5.76 26.99 2.46
CA ASP A 112 -4.51 27.17 3.19
C ASP A 112 -4.52 26.41 4.53
N VAL A 113 -5.60 26.51 5.31
CA VAL A 113 -5.73 25.80 6.60
C VAL A 113 -5.75 24.29 6.43
N LEU A 114 -6.47 23.78 5.43
CA LEU A 114 -6.51 22.33 5.17
C LEU A 114 -5.13 21.82 4.76
N TYR A 115 -4.42 22.58 3.91
CA TYR A 115 -3.07 22.19 3.51
C TYR A 115 -2.07 22.28 4.66
N GLU A 116 -2.13 23.30 5.51
CA GLU A 116 -1.28 23.40 6.71
C GLU A 116 -1.51 22.23 7.67
N ARG A 117 -2.78 21.81 7.89
CA ARG A 117 -3.11 20.60 8.66
C ARG A 117 -2.49 19.35 8.03
N TYR A 118 -2.58 19.19 6.72
CA TYR A 118 -1.96 18.09 6.01
C TYR A 118 -0.43 18.08 6.17
N ALA A 119 0.21 19.22 6.00
CA ALA A 119 1.67 19.35 6.12
C ALA A 119 2.17 19.04 7.55
N ALA A 120 1.45 19.50 8.58
CA ALA A 120 1.73 19.19 9.98
C ALA A 120 1.56 17.68 10.24
N TRP A 121 0.42 17.12 9.86
CA TRP A 121 0.15 15.68 9.99
C TRP A 121 1.21 14.82 9.28
N HIS A 122 1.59 15.19 8.05
CA HIS A 122 2.62 14.50 7.28
C HIS A 122 3.97 14.47 7.99
N LYS A 123 4.35 15.57 8.65
CA LYS A 123 5.58 15.68 9.44
C LYS A 123 5.53 14.78 10.68
N GLU A 124 4.41 14.75 11.39
CA GLU A 124 4.21 13.94 12.60
C GLU A 124 4.24 12.43 12.30
N HIS A 125 3.69 12.03 11.15
CA HIS A 125 3.62 10.62 10.72
C HIS A 125 4.86 10.14 9.95
N GLY A 126 6.02 10.74 10.20
CA GLY A 126 7.33 10.26 9.74
C GLY A 126 7.59 10.46 8.26
N GLY A 127 7.06 11.49 7.65
CA GLY A 127 7.43 11.91 6.30
C GLY A 127 8.92 12.23 6.21
N LYS A 128 9.73 11.32 5.66
CA LYS A 128 11.17 11.55 5.43
C LYS A 128 11.42 12.72 4.48
N TRP A 129 10.51 12.92 3.56
CA TRP A 129 10.51 14.02 2.58
C TRP A 129 9.40 14.97 2.96
N GLY A 130 9.55 16.26 2.71
CA GLY A 130 8.50 17.25 2.97
C GLY A 130 7.18 16.88 2.30
N ALA A 131 6.06 17.36 2.82
CA ALA A 131 4.77 17.21 2.18
C ALA A 131 4.82 17.73 0.74
N GLU A 132 4.07 17.11 -0.15
CA GLU A 132 3.91 17.60 -1.53
C GLU A 132 3.35 19.03 -1.53
N THR A 133 3.55 19.76 -2.62
CA THR A 133 3.05 21.14 -2.71
C THR A 133 1.53 21.22 -2.65
N ALA A 134 0.98 22.34 -2.19
CA ALA A 134 -0.47 22.56 -2.13
C ALA A 134 -1.17 22.32 -3.48
N VAL A 135 -0.52 22.67 -4.59
CA VAL A 135 -1.06 22.46 -5.94
C VAL A 135 -1.24 20.97 -6.22
N VAL A 136 -0.24 20.15 -5.92
CA VAL A 136 -0.29 18.68 -6.11
C VAL A 136 -1.32 18.07 -5.18
N PHE A 137 -1.32 18.46 -3.89
CA PHE A 137 -2.29 18.00 -2.90
C PHE A 137 -3.73 18.24 -3.38
N TYR A 138 -4.08 19.47 -3.78
CA TYR A 138 -5.44 19.76 -4.23
C TYR A 138 -5.82 19.12 -5.56
N LYS A 139 -4.87 18.89 -6.44
CA LYS A 139 -5.12 18.09 -7.67
C LYS A 139 -5.52 16.65 -7.33
N ARG A 140 -4.88 16.07 -6.33
CA ARG A 140 -5.20 14.71 -5.84
C ARG A 140 -6.52 14.67 -5.07
N VAL A 141 -6.75 15.65 -4.18
CA VAL A 141 -8.04 15.82 -3.49
C VAL A 141 -9.19 15.90 -4.48
N GLN A 142 -9.06 16.71 -5.54
CA GLN A 142 -10.08 16.84 -6.57
C GLN A 142 -10.32 15.54 -7.34
N ARG A 143 -9.29 14.73 -7.52
CA ARG A 143 -9.42 13.41 -8.15
C ARG A 143 -10.19 12.42 -7.26
N MET A 144 -9.99 12.47 -5.95
CA MET A 144 -10.69 11.63 -4.98
C MET A 144 -12.12 12.10 -4.72
N PHE A 145 -12.32 13.43 -4.70
CA PHE A 145 -13.61 14.07 -4.49
C PHE A 145 -13.99 14.93 -5.70
N PRO A 146 -14.43 14.31 -6.82
CA PRO A 146 -14.71 15.02 -8.08
C PRO A 146 -15.83 16.05 -7.95
N TRP A 147 -16.73 15.88 -6.97
CA TRP A 147 -17.82 16.82 -6.71
C TRP A 147 -17.46 17.91 -5.70
N ALA A 148 -16.25 17.89 -5.10
CA ALA A 148 -15.84 18.96 -4.20
C ALA A 148 -15.81 20.30 -4.92
N ILE A 149 -16.44 21.31 -4.32
CA ILE A 149 -16.59 22.65 -4.87
C ILE A 149 -15.46 23.54 -4.35
N ARG A 150 -14.65 24.08 -5.25
CA ARG A 150 -13.57 25.01 -4.92
C ARG A 150 -13.93 26.41 -5.40
N ASN A 151 -13.97 27.36 -4.47
CA ASN A 151 -14.33 28.73 -4.74
C ASN A 151 -13.29 29.71 -4.18
N ARG A 152 -13.18 30.89 -4.79
CA ARG A 152 -12.40 32.00 -4.23
C ARG A 152 -13.34 33.03 -3.61
N VAL A 153 -13.27 33.13 -2.29
CA VAL A 153 -14.13 34.02 -1.51
C VAL A 153 -13.37 35.30 -1.18
N LYS A 154 -14.03 36.46 -1.33
CA LYS A 154 -13.49 37.76 -0.95
C LYS A 154 -13.51 37.86 0.57
N VAL A 155 -12.35 38.03 1.19
CA VAL A 155 -12.19 38.09 2.67
C VAL A 155 -12.00 39.53 3.14
N SER A 156 -11.39 40.38 2.30
CA SER A 156 -11.21 41.82 2.55
C SER A 156 -10.97 42.53 1.21
N GLU A 157 -10.89 43.88 1.22
CA GLU A 157 -10.61 44.63 -0.01
C GLU A 157 -9.33 44.13 -0.69
N GLY A 158 -9.50 43.65 -1.95
CA GLY A 158 -8.42 43.15 -2.77
C GLY A 158 -7.92 41.73 -2.45
N LYS A 159 -8.28 41.10 -1.31
CA LYS A 159 -7.82 39.76 -0.93
C LYS A 159 -8.92 38.71 -1.15
N ARG A 160 -8.57 37.68 -1.95
CA ARG A 160 -9.39 36.49 -2.12
C ARG A 160 -8.69 35.28 -1.53
N ARG A 161 -9.43 34.43 -0.83
CA ARG A 161 -8.94 33.20 -0.21
C ARG A 161 -9.67 32.00 -0.83
N GLY A 162 -8.94 30.91 -1.07
CA GLY A 162 -9.53 29.68 -1.58
C GLY A 162 -10.32 28.96 -0.49
N ARG A 163 -11.51 28.45 -0.85
CA ARG A 163 -12.35 27.62 0.01
C ARG A 163 -12.74 26.36 -0.75
N ILE A 164 -12.68 25.21 -0.09
CA ILE A 164 -13.13 23.92 -0.58
C ILE A 164 -14.32 23.44 0.25
N LYS A 165 -15.38 23.00 -0.42
CA LYS A 165 -16.55 22.35 0.17
C LYS A 165 -16.62 20.93 -0.32
N PHE A 166 -16.68 19.97 0.61
CA PHE A 166 -16.79 18.56 0.29
C PHE A 166 -18.26 18.16 0.14
N VAL A 167 -18.61 17.66 -1.05
CA VAL A 167 -19.97 17.24 -1.40
C VAL A 167 -19.92 15.80 -1.88
N ARG A 168 -20.96 15.03 -1.61
CA ARG A 168 -21.05 13.59 -1.93
C ARG A 168 -19.85 12.79 -1.42
N VAL A 169 -19.46 13.04 -0.17
CA VAL A 169 -18.29 12.43 0.45
C VAL A 169 -18.36 10.91 0.41
N ALA A 170 -19.48 10.33 0.82
CA ALA A 170 -19.66 8.88 0.84
C ALA A 170 -19.57 8.25 -0.56
N GLU A 171 -20.12 8.91 -1.59
CA GLU A 171 -20.06 8.46 -2.98
C GLU A 171 -18.64 8.55 -3.55
N SER A 172 -17.93 9.65 -3.27
CA SER A 172 -16.53 9.84 -3.64
C SER A 172 -15.64 8.76 -3.05
N LEU A 173 -15.80 8.46 -1.75
CA LEU A 173 -15.05 7.42 -1.06
C LEU A 173 -15.33 6.04 -1.66
N ARG A 174 -16.57 5.71 -1.98
CA ARG A 174 -16.91 4.44 -2.66
C ARG A 174 -16.22 4.31 -4.00
N LEU A 175 -16.28 5.33 -4.85
CA LEU A 175 -15.66 5.31 -6.18
C LEU A 175 -14.13 5.24 -6.12
N PHE A 176 -13.51 5.89 -5.15
CA PHE A 176 -12.07 5.86 -5.01
C PHE A 176 -11.57 4.56 -4.35
N MET A 177 -12.39 3.95 -3.50
CA MET A 177 -12.04 2.76 -2.72
C MET A 177 -12.54 1.44 -3.32
N GLY A 178 -13.45 1.47 -4.31
CA GLY A 178 -13.91 0.31 -5.08
C GLY A 178 -12.95 -0.01 -6.18
#